data_c73367e2edc14c976c244106a948abde
#
_entry.id   c73367e2edc14c976c244106a948abde
#
_cell.length_a   1.000
_cell.length_b   1.000
_cell.length_c   1.000
_cell.angle_alpha   90.00
_cell.angle_beta   90.00
_cell.angle_gamma   90.00
#
_symmetry.space_group_name_H-M   'P 1'
#
loop_
_entity.id
_entity.type
_entity.pdbx_description
1 polymer ?
#
loop_
_entity_poly.entity_id
_entity_poly.type
_entity_poly.pdbx_seq_one_letter_code
_entity_poly.pdbx_strand_id
1 'polypeptide(L)'
;MAYAESDREGQAWVAAFREELQKLGWTEGRSIRIDTRWAAADVAAMQRFAKELVALQPDLILTQNTPTTAAMLQQTRTIPIIFANVADPVGSRFVANFPRPGGNVTGFILFEPTMAGKWLELLKEDCAAR
;
A
#
# COMPACT_ATOMS: atom_id res chain seq x y z
N MET A 1 -1.60 -1.48 -8.14
CA MET A 1 -0.12 -1.32 -8.17
C MET A 1 0.25 -0.06 -8.92
N ALA A 2 1.19 0.74 -8.42
CA ALA A 2 1.69 1.93 -9.13
C ALA A 2 2.71 1.59 -10.24
N TYR A 3 3.25 0.40 -10.22
CA TYR A 3 4.17 -0.10 -11.26
C TYR A 3 3.45 -0.41 -12.57
N ALA A 4 4.20 -0.43 -13.66
CA ALA A 4 3.75 -1.05 -14.90
C ALA A 4 3.71 -2.58 -14.73
N GLU A 5 2.85 -3.25 -15.51
CA GLU A 5 2.75 -4.72 -15.46
C GLU A 5 4.07 -5.42 -15.83
N SER A 6 4.86 -4.80 -16.70
CA SER A 6 6.18 -5.30 -17.12
C SER A 6 7.30 -5.00 -16.13
N ASP A 7 7.04 -4.26 -15.07
CA ASP A 7 8.06 -3.87 -14.09
C ASP A 7 8.47 -5.06 -13.21
N ARG A 8 9.76 -5.39 -13.21
CA ARG A 8 10.31 -6.53 -12.48
C ARG A 8 10.15 -6.41 -10.96
N GLU A 9 10.30 -5.20 -10.43
CA GLU A 9 10.14 -4.95 -9.00
C GLU A 9 8.69 -5.15 -8.58
N GLY A 10 7.75 -4.57 -9.33
CA GLY A 10 6.32 -4.76 -9.10
C GLY A 10 5.89 -6.24 -9.18
N GLN A 11 6.41 -6.97 -10.18
CA GLN A 11 6.19 -8.41 -10.31
C GLN A 11 6.74 -9.20 -9.12
N ALA A 12 7.94 -8.86 -8.65
CA ALA A 12 8.55 -9.51 -7.49
C ALA A 12 7.74 -9.28 -6.20
N TRP A 13 7.19 -8.08 -5.99
CA TRP A 13 6.32 -7.78 -4.86
C TRP A 13 5.05 -8.64 -4.86
N VAL A 14 4.39 -8.76 -6.01
CA VAL A 14 3.18 -9.58 -6.14
C VAL A 14 3.49 -11.07 -5.97
N ALA A 15 4.61 -11.54 -6.53
CA ALA A 15 5.04 -12.92 -6.37
C ALA A 15 5.33 -13.28 -4.91
N ALA A 16 6.06 -12.42 -4.19
CA ALA A 16 6.34 -12.60 -2.77
C ALA A 16 5.06 -12.61 -1.93
N PHE A 17 4.12 -11.71 -2.21
CA PHE A 17 2.83 -11.67 -1.54
C PHE A 17 2.04 -12.97 -1.74
N ARG A 18 1.96 -13.46 -2.96
CA ARG A 18 1.28 -14.73 -3.29
C ARG A 18 1.94 -15.92 -2.62
N GLU A 19 3.26 -15.96 -2.60
CA GLU A 19 4.04 -17.01 -1.94
C GLU A 19 3.74 -17.06 -0.44
N GLU A 20 3.75 -15.91 0.25
CA GLU A 20 3.44 -15.85 1.68
C GLU A 20 1.98 -16.25 1.97
N LEU A 21 1.02 -15.85 1.15
CA LEU A 21 -0.36 -16.32 1.29
C LEU A 21 -0.47 -17.83 1.16
N GLN A 22 0.26 -18.43 0.22
CA GLN A 22 0.29 -19.87 0.02
C GLN A 22 0.87 -20.60 1.25
N LYS A 23 1.94 -20.08 1.84
CA LYS A 23 2.52 -20.60 3.10
C LYS A 23 1.53 -20.53 4.25
N LEU A 24 0.65 -19.54 4.28
CA LEU A 24 -0.41 -19.38 5.26
C LEU A 24 -1.65 -20.23 5.00
N GLY A 25 -1.64 -21.04 3.95
CA GLY A 25 -2.74 -21.97 3.61
C GLY A 25 -3.77 -21.41 2.62
N TRP A 26 -3.53 -20.21 2.06
CA TRP A 26 -4.39 -19.64 1.03
C TRP A 26 -3.95 -20.09 -0.35
N THR A 27 -4.86 -20.69 -1.11
CA THR A 27 -4.58 -21.16 -2.48
C THR A 27 -5.39 -20.35 -3.47
N GLU A 28 -4.70 -19.62 -4.36
CA GLU A 28 -5.34 -18.86 -5.43
C GLU A 28 -6.16 -19.78 -6.34
N GLY A 29 -7.39 -19.35 -6.64
CA GLY A 29 -8.34 -20.14 -7.42
C GLY A 29 -9.14 -21.19 -6.63
N ARG A 30 -8.81 -21.43 -5.35
CA ARG A 30 -9.56 -22.34 -4.46
C ARG A 30 -10.13 -21.62 -3.25
N SER A 31 -9.28 -21.07 -2.39
CA SER A 31 -9.67 -20.39 -1.14
C SER A 31 -9.57 -18.87 -1.22
N ILE A 32 -8.87 -18.35 -2.20
CA ILE A 32 -8.72 -16.90 -2.45
C ILE A 32 -8.72 -16.61 -3.96
N ARG A 33 -9.29 -15.47 -4.34
CA ARG A 33 -9.19 -14.89 -5.68
C ARG A 33 -8.48 -13.56 -5.57
N ILE A 34 -7.46 -13.34 -6.41
CA ILE A 34 -6.66 -12.12 -6.44
C ILE A 34 -6.81 -11.46 -7.80
N ASP A 35 -7.41 -10.28 -7.83
CA ASP A 35 -7.52 -9.45 -9.02
C ASP A 35 -6.52 -8.29 -8.91
N THR A 36 -5.53 -8.24 -9.78
CA THR A 36 -4.47 -7.23 -9.78
C THR A 36 -4.68 -6.21 -10.91
N ARG A 37 -4.39 -4.94 -10.62
CA ARG A 37 -4.38 -3.85 -11.61
C ARG A 37 -3.04 -3.11 -11.55
N TRP A 38 -2.51 -2.80 -12.69
CA TRP A 38 -1.21 -2.15 -12.89
C TRP A 38 -1.44 -0.77 -13.51
N ALA A 39 -1.20 0.28 -12.77
CA ALA A 39 -1.55 1.64 -13.19
C ALA A 39 -0.37 2.43 -13.79
N ALA A 40 0.84 1.90 -13.75
CA ALA A 40 2.05 2.51 -14.33
C ALA A 40 2.26 3.99 -13.95
N ALA A 41 1.98 4.35 -12.71
CA ALA A 41 2.01 5.73 -12.20
C ALA A 41 1.04 6.71 -12.91
N ASP A 42 0.11 6.21 -13.71
CA ASP A 42 -0.93 7.02 -14.38
C ASP A 42 -2.12 7.24 -13.44
N VAL A 43 -2.37 8.49 -13.06
CA VAL A 43 -3.46 8.88 -12.14
C VAL A 43 -4.84 8.54 -12.72
N ALA A 44 -5.05 8.75 -14.02
CA ALA A 44 -6.32 8.42 -14.66
C ALA A 44 -6.57 6.91 -14.66
N ALA A 45 -5.53 6.10 -14.90
CA ALA A 45 -5.60 4.66 -14.79
C ALA A 45 -5.87 4.21 -13.35
N MET A 46 -5.27 4.84 -12.35
CA MET A 46 -5.53 4.55 -10.94
C MET A 46 -6.99 4.76 -10.58
N GLN A 47 -7.60 5.87 -11.02
CA GLN A 47 -9.01 6.17 -10.78
C GLN A 47 -9.94 5.17 -11.48
N ARG A 48 -9.66 4.83 -12.73
CA ARG A 48 -10.44 3.86 -13.49
C ARG A 48 -10.37 2.47 -12.83
N PHE A 49 -9.19 2.00 -12.52
CA PHE A 49 -8.98 0.69 -11.89
C PHE A 49 -9.55 0.61 -10.47
N ALA A 50 -9.52 1.73 -9.72
CA ALA A 50 -10.18 1.80 -8.43
C ALA A 50 -11.70 1.57 -8.55
N LYS A 51 -12.35 2.19 -9.53
CA LYS A 51 -13.77 1.95 -9.81
C LYS A 51 -14.04 0.50 -10.21
N GLU A 52 -13.21 -0.07 -11.08
CA GLU A 52 -13.35 -1.46 -11.50
C GLU A 52 -13.24 -2.44 -10.33
N LEU A 53 -12.23 -2.26 -9.48
CA LEU A 53 -12.00 -3.13 -8.32
C LEU A 53 -13.13 -3.04 -7.30
N VAL A 54 -13.62 -1.83 -7.01
CA VAL A 54 -14.77 -1.64 -6.10
C VAL A 54 -16.03 -2.28 -6.66
N ALA A 55 -16.24 -2.20 -7.99
CA ALA A 55 -17.38 -2.85 -8.65
C ALA A 55 -17.38 -4.38 -8.52
N LEU A 56 -16.22 -5.00 -8.35
CA LEU A 56 -16.10 -6.44 -8.08
C LEU A 56 -16.53 -6.82 -6.65
N GLN A 57 -16.76 -5.85 -5.78
CA GLN A 57 -17.11 -6.04 -4.36
C GLN A 57 -16.16 -7.01 -3.63
N PRO A 58 -14.85 -6.76 -3.61
CA PRO A 58 -13.91 -7.62 -2.92
C PRO A 58 -14.09 -7.54 -1.41
N ASP A 59 -13.68 -8.58 -0.71
CA ASP A 59 -13.68 -8.61 0.76
C ASP A 59 -12.59 -7.72 1.35
N LEU A 60 -11.50 -7.49 0.59
CA LEU A 60 -10.33 -6.74 1.00
C LEU A 60 -9.63 -6.16 -0.22
N ILE A 61 -9.09 -4.95 -0.06
CA ILE A 61 -8.27 -4.29 -1.08
C ILE A 61 -6.87 -4.06 -0.52
N LEU A 62 -5.86 -4.47 -1.26
CA LEU A 62 -4.46 -4.15 -0.97
C LEU A 62 -3.97 -3.07 -1.93
N THR A 63 -3.47 -1.98 -1.39
CA THR A 63 -2.89 -0.88 -2.16
C THR A 63 -1.40 -0.76 -1.91
N GLN A 64 -0.69 -0.28 -2.91
CA GLN A 64 0.74 -0.03 -2.80
C GLN A 64 1.00 1.45 -3.13
N ASN A 65 1.58 2.17 -2.19
CA ASN A 65 1.89 3.59 -2.18
C ASN A 65 0.71 4.56 -1.95
N THR A 66 1.05 5.84 -1.76
CA THR A 66 0.10 6.91 -1.43
C THR A 66 -0.94 7.19 -2.53
N PRO A 67 -0.57 7.36 -3.82
CA PRO A 67 -1.56 7.69 -4.84
C PRO A 67 -2.56 6.58 -5.12
N THR A 68 -2.18 5.30 -5.07
CA THR A 68 -3.12 4.19 -5.24
C THR A 68 -4.09 4.09 -4.07
N THR A 69 -3.61 4.33 -2.85
CA THR A 69 -4.45 4.37 -1.65
C THR A 69 -5.46 5.52 -1.72
N ALA A 70 -5.03 6.71 -2.12
CA ALA A 70 -5.90 7.87 -2.30
C ALA A 70 -7.00 7.60 -3.34
N ALA A 71 -6.65 6.99 -4.47
CA ALA A 71 -7.62 6.62 -5.50
C ALA A 71 -8.69 5.66 -4.98
N MET A 72 -8.30 4.66 -4.21
CA MET A 72 -9.25 3.70 -3.62
C MET A 72 -10.17 4.36 -2.58
N LEU A 73 -9.65 5.24 -1.73
CA LEU A 73 -10.42 5.95 -0.72
C LEU A 73 -11.48 6.89 -1.31
N GLN A 74 -11.30 7.35 -2.54
CA GLN A 74 -12.32 8.13 -3.25
C GLN A 74 -13.48 7.26 -3.73
N GLN A 75 -13.28 5.95 -3.87
CA GLN A 75 -14.28 5.03 -4.43
C GLN A 75 -15.03 4.23 -3.38
N THR A 76 -14.44 3.98 -2.21
CA THR A 76 -15.09 3.20 -1.15
C THR A 76 -14.70 3.71 0.24
N ARG A 77 -15.68 3.63 1.16
CA ARG A 77 -15.48 3.89 2.58
C ARG A 77 -15.88 2.70 3.47
N THR A 78 -16.23 1.60 2.87
CA THR A 78 -16.75 0.41 3.55
C THR A 78 -15.91 -0.83 3.33
N ILE A 79 -15.34 -1.01 2.12
CA ILE A 79 -14.46 -2.15 1.85
C ILE A 79 -13.14 -1.94 2.57
N PRO A 80 -12.67 -2.90 3.38
CA PRO A 80 -11.38 -2.80 4.07
C PRO A 80 -10.22 -2.60 3.08
N ILE A 81 -9.38 -1.61 3.36
CA ILE A 81 -8.19 -1.31 2.57
C ILE A 81 -6.95 -1.47 3.44
N ILE A 82 -6.01 -2.29 3.00
CA ILE A 82 -4.67 -2.37 3.58
C ILE A 82 -3.69 -1.69 2.64
N PHE A 83 -3.01 -0.67 3.12
CA PHE A 83 -1.95 -0.02 2.35
C PHE A 83 -0.56 -0.57 2.72
N ALA A 84 0.31 -0.64 1.74
CA ALA A 84 1.73 -0.89 1.90
C ALA A 84 2.54 0.27 1.29
N ASN A 85 3.71 0.55 1.85
CA ASN A 85 4.63 1.58 1.34
C ASN A 85 4.04 3.00 1.24
N VAL A 86 3.16 3.38 2.17
CA VAL A 86 2.70 4.76 2.32
C VAL A 86 3.67 5.49 3.22
N ALA A 87 4.13 6.66 2.79
CA ALA A 87 5.13 7.43 3.54
C ALA A 87 4.53 8.11 4.78
N ASP A 88 3.40 8.76 4.63
CA ASP A 88 2.73 9.50 5.71
C ASP A 88 1.21 9.32 5.63
N PRO A 89 0.66 8.25 6.20
CA PRO A 89 -0.77 8.00 6.15
C PRO A 89 -1.59 8.94 7.05
N VAL A 90 -1.01 9.48 8.11
CA VAL A 90 -1.67 10.47 8.98
C VAL A 90 -1.72 11.83 8.31
N GLY A 91 -0.61 12.33 7.78
CA GLY A 91 -0.56 13.58 7.02
C GLY A 91 -1.40 13.54 5.75
N SER A 92 -1.48 12.39 5.09
CA SER A 92 -2.36 12.14 3.95
C SER A 92 -3.83 11.97 4.35
N ARG A 93 -4.14 11.98 5.64
CA ARG A 93 -5.50 11.80 6.19
C ARG A 93 -6.15 10.46 5.85
N PHE A 94 -5.36 9.43 5.62
CA PHE A 94 -5.86 8.07 5.40
C PHE A 94 -6.29 7.42 6.71
N VAL A 95 -5.56 7.69 7.78
CA VAL A 95 -5.84 7.21 9.13
C VAL A 95 -5.78 8.39 10.11
N ALA A 96 -6.55 8.31 11.20
CA ALA A 96 -6.53 9.34 12.25
C ALA A 96 -5.22 9.28 13.05
N ASN A 97 -4.81 8.07 13.39
CA ASN A 97 -3.51 7.76 14.01
C ASN A 97 -3.22 6.27 13.84
N PHE A 98 -1.99 5.84 14.12
CA PHE A 98 -1.60 4.43 13.94
C PHE A 98 -2.29 3.45 14.88
N PRO A 99 -2.36 3.71 16.20
CA PRO A 99 -2.98 2.76 17.13
C PRO A 99 -4.49 2.60 16.92
N ARG A 100 -5.14 3.63 16.36
CA ARG A 100 -6.58 3.64 16.07
C ARG A 100 -6.83 4.34 14.74
N PRO A 101 -6.67 3.62 13.62
CA PRO A 101 -6.80 4.20 12.29
C PRO A 101 -8.13 4.89 12.05
N GLY A 102 -9.21 4.36 12.62
CA GLY A 102 -10.58 4.83 12.36
C GLY A 102 -10.97 4.62 10.88
N GLY A 103 -12.21 4.31 10.58
CA GLY A 103 -12.63 4.06 9.20
C GLY A 103 -12.19 2.68 8.66
N ASN A 104 -12.13 2.55 7.33
CA ASN A 104 -11.90 1.27 6.65
C ASN A 104 -10.45 1.05 6.17
N VAL A 105 -9.50 1.86 6.64
CA VAL A 105 -8.12 1.85 6.12
C VAL A 105 -7.13 1.58 7.24
N THR A 106 -6.22 0.66 7.00
CA THR A 106 -5.05 0.38 7.84
C THR A 106 -3.87 -0.04 6.97
N GLY A 107 -2.70 -0.23 7.53
CA GLY A 107 -1.58 -0.75 6.74
C GLY A 107 -0.21 -0.51 7.35
N PHE A 108 0.80 -0.57 6.48
CA PHE A 108 2.20 -0.52 6.83
C PHE A 108 2.87 0.70 6.19
N ILE A 109 3.59 1.47 7.00
CA ILE A 109 4.34 2.64 6.54
C ILE A 109 5.71 2.23 5.99
N LEU A 110 6.21 3.07 5.10
CA LEU A 110 7.55 2.90 4.55
C LEU A 110 8.62 3.35 5.57
N PHE A 111 8.37 4.44 6.29
CA PHE A 111 9.28 4.99 7.28
C PHE A 111 8.52 5.48 8.51
N GLU A 112 9.08 5.26 9.70
CA GLU A 112 8.61 5.99 10.87
C GLU A 112 9.05 7.47 10.79
N PRO A 113 8.14 8.43 11.00
CA PRO A 113 8.50 9.86 10.98
C PRO A 113 9.60 10.24 11.98
N THR A 114 9.71 9.50 13.09
CA THR A 114 10.75 9.68 14.10
C THR A 114 12.16 9.28 13.63
N MET A 115 12.26 8.48 12.58
CA MET A 115 13.56 8.05 12.04
C MET A 115 14.36 9.19 11.42
N ALA A 116 13.69 10.22 10.90
CA ALA A 116 14.36 11.37 10.32
C ALA A 116 15.22 12.12 11.35
N GLY A 117 14.72 12.27 12.58
CA GLY A 117 15.48 12.83 13.69
C GLY A 117 16.72 12.01 14.03
N LYS A 118 16.57 10.69 14.12
CA LYS A 118 17.70 9.77 14.38
C LYS A 118 18.76 9.81 13.28
N TRP A 119 18.35 9.88 12.02
CA TRP A 119 19.30 10.01 10.92
C TRP A 119 20.09 11.32 10.98
N LEU A 120 19.44 12.44 11.35
CA LEU A 120 20.10 13.71 11.54
C LEU A 120 21.10 13.69 12.72
N GLU A 121 20.76 13.02 13.81
CA GLU A 121 21.68 12.82 14.93
C GLU A 121 22.91 12.01 14.52
N LEU A 122 22.74 10.89 13.84
CA LEU A 122 23.84 10.08 13.32
C LEU A 122 24.75 10.85 12.35
N LEU A 123 24.16 11.66 11.46
CA LEU A 123 24.92 12.51 10.56
C LEU A 123 25.74 13.57 11.30
N LYS A 124 25.19 14.16 12.36
CA LYS A 124 25.92 15.13 13.19
C LYS A 124 27.10 14.49 13.91
N GLU A 125 26.90 13.30 14.47
CA GLU A 125 27.98 12.55 15.13
C GLU A 125 29.09 12.20 14.15
N ASP A 126 28.78 11.72 12.95
CA ASP A 126 29.76 11.41 11.92
C ASP A 126 30.52 12.66 11.43
N CYS A 127 29.84 13.79 11.26
CA CYS A 127 30.44 15.06 10.93
C CYS A 127 31.31 15.63 12.06
N ALA A 128 30.96 15.42 13.33
CA ALA A 128 31.73 15.85 14.47
C ALA A 128 33.00 15.00 14.70
N ALA A 129 32.96 13.73 14.28
CA ALA A 129 34.09 12.80 14.36
C ALA A 129 35.16 13.01 13.26
N ARG A 130 34.86 13.82 12.27
CA ARG A 130 35.78 14.19 11.17
C ARG A 130 36.41 15.53 11.44
#